data_cbadb2a815e1f5552effa41f4e77d8c1
#
_entry.id   cbadb2a815e1f5552effa41f4e77d8c1
#
_cell.length_a   1.000
_cell.length_b   1.000
_cell.length_c   1.000
_cell.angle_alpha   90.00
_cell.angle_beta   90.00
_cell.angle_gamma   90.00
#
_symmetry.space_group_name_H-M   'P 1'
#
loop_
_entity.id
_entity.type
_entity.pdbx_description
1 polymer ?
#
loop_
_entity_poly.entity_id
_entity_poly.type
_entity_poly.pdbx_seq_one_letter_code
_entity_poly.pdbx_strand_id
1 'polypeptide(L)' 'EKLTEILIIAGALTSDGQYFPKHSWLRLAQGSTTELIAATDQVIVYIKTMKHITNLD' A
#
# COMPACT_ATOMS: atom_id res chain seq x y z
N GLU A 1 -16.62 4.66 -1.44
CA GLU A 1 -15.24 4.65 -1.90
C GLU A 1 -14.32 4.15 -0.80
N LYS A 2 -13.38 3.29 -1.15
CA LYS A 2 -12.46 2.70 -0.18
C LYS A 2 -11.05 3.17 -0.44
N LEU A 3 -10.30 3.31 0.64
CA LEU A 3 -8.90 3.66 0.59
C LEU A 3 -8.10 2.53 1.24
N THR A 4 -7.09 2.08 0.54
CA THR A 4 -6.22 1.03 1.06
C THR A 4 -4.87 1.63 1.40
N GLU A 5 -4.40 1.34 2.61
CA GLU A 5 -3.08 1.78 3.06
C GLU A 5 -2.22 0.56 3.32
N ILE A 6 -0.98 0.63 2.88
CA ILE A 6 -0.03 -0.46 3.04
C ILE A 6 1.21 0.08 3.73
N LEU A 7 1.58 -0.57 4.84
CA LEU A 7 2.81 -0.26 5.55
C LEU A 7 3.76 -1.43 5.37
N ILE A 8 4.96 -1.14 4.89
CA ILE A 8 5.98 -2.17 4.71
C ILE A 8 6.70 -2.36 6.02
N ILE A 9 6.53 -3.52 6.63
CA ILE A 9 7.10 -3.84 7.93
C ILE A 9 8.50 -4.44 7.78
N ALA A 10 8.70 -5.24 6.75
CA ALA A 10 9.99 -5.87 6.50
C ALA A 10 10.15 -6.05 5.00
N GLY A 11 11.40 -5.97 4.55
CA GLY A 11 11.71 -6.10 3.14
C GLY A 11 11.44 -4.81 2.39
N ALA A 12 11.21 -4.92 1.09
CA ALA A 12 10.96 -3.77 0.23
C ALA A 12 10.12 -4.20 -0.96
N LEU A 13 9.41 -3.23 -1.51
CA LEU A 13 8.58 -3.42 -2.70
C LEU A 13 8.96 -2.42 -3.77
N THR A 14 8.64 -2.75 -5.01
CA THR A 14 8.64 -1.77 -6.09
C THR A 14 7.24 -1.69 -6.65
N SER A 15 6.88 -0.51 -7.13
CA SER A 15 5.59 -0.26 -7.75
C SER A 15 5.77 0.82 -8.79
N ASP A 16 5.38 0.52 -10.02
CA ASP A 16 5.51 1.46 -11.15
C ASP A 16 6.93 2.01 -11.27
N GLY A 17 7.93 1.13 -11.04
CA GLY A 17 9.32 1.53 -11.14
C GLY A 17 9.86 2.30 -9.96
N GLN A 18 9.05 2.51 -8.94
CA GLN A 18 9.45 3.23 -7.75
C GLN A 18 9.74 2.26 -6.61
N TYR A 19 10.81 2.53 -5.87
CA TYR A 19 11.26 1.66 -4.80
C TYR A 19 10.72 2.13 -3.45
N PHE A 20 10.17 1.20 -2.69
CA PHE A 20 9.62 1.48 -1.37
C PHE A 20 10.31 0.60 -0.33
N PRO A 21 11.19 1.19 0.47
CA PRO A 21 11.90 0.41 1.50
C PRO A 21 11.01 0.15 2.71
N LYS A 22 11.59 -0.55 3.68
CA LYS A 22 10.94 -0.80 4.95
C LYS A 22 10.45 0.50 5.59
N HIS A 23 9.27 0.43 6.19
CA HIS A 23 8.60 1.53 6.87
C HIS A 23 8.00 2.57 5.92
N SER A 24 7.89 2.23 4.65
CA SER A 24 7.19 3.08 3.70
C SER A 24 5.69 2.88 3.81
N TRP A 25 4.95 3.96 3.59
CA TRP A 25 3.51 3.93 3.50
C TRP A 25 3.07 4.13 2.07
N LEU A 26 2.13 3.30 1.63
CA LEU A 26 1.52 3.47 0.32
C LEU A 26 0.03 3.65 0.51
N ARG A 27 -0.56 4.50 -0.31
CA ARG A 27 -2.00 4.71 -0.31
C ARG A 27 -2.54 4.42 -1.70
N LEU A 28 -3.54 3.58 -1.75
CA LEU A 28 -4.15 3.17 -3.02
C LEU A 28 -5.63 3.50 -2.97
N ALA A 29 -6.07 4.30 -3.92
CA ALA A 29 -7.49 4.63 -4.04
C ALA A 29 -8.25 3.44 -4.60
N GLN A 30 -9.53 3.39 -4.31
CA GLN A 30 -10.39 2.37 -4.86
C GLN A 30 -10.39 2.47 -6.39
N GLY A 31 -10.31 1.32 -7.02
CA GLY A 31 -10.29 1.28 -8.48
C GLY A 31 -8.93 1.44 -9.09
N SER A 32 -7.92 1.74 -8.28
CA SER A 32 -6.56 1.83 -8.79
C SER A 32 -6.04 0.46 -9.18
N THR A 33 -5.33 0.43 -10.30
CA THR A 33 -4.64 -0.78 -10.72
C THR A 33 -3.17 -0.55 -10.45
N THR A 34 -2.64 -1.24 -9.47
CA THR A 34 -1.24 -1.05 -9.07
C THR A 34 -0.60 -2.41 -8.92
N GLU A 35 0.55 -2.55 -9.53
CA GLU A 35 1.31 -3.78 -9.44
C GLU A 35 2.39 -3.62 -8.37
N LEU A 36 2.38 -4.51 -7.38
CA LEU A 36 3.36 -4.49 -6.31
C LEU A 36 4.27 -5.68 -6.50
N ILE A 37 5.56 -5.41 -6.59
CA ILE A 37 6.55 -6.45 -6.83
C ILE A 37 7.52 -6.48 -5.67
N ALA A 38 7.76 -7.66 -5.12
CA ALA A 38 8.73 -7.82 -4.04
C ALA A 38 10.12 -7.53 -4.57
N ALA A 39 10.82 -6.63 -3.90
CA ALA A 39 12.20 -6.28 -4.26
C ALA A 39 13.20 -7.06 -3.44
N THR A 40 12.75 -7.79 -2.41
CA THR A 40 13.60 -8.62 -1.56
C THR A 40 13.00 -10.00 -1.49
N ASP A 41 13.75 -10.96 -0.95
CA ASP A 41 13.29 -12.35 -0.87
C ASP A 41 12.04 -12.48 -0.04
N GLN A 42 11.89 -11.65 0.96
CA GLN A 42 10.76 -11.72 1.86
C GLN A 42 10.24 -10.33 2.13
N VAL A 43 8.93 -10.16 2.03
CA VAL A 43 8.29 -8.88 2.28
C VAL A 43 7.10 -9.12 3.19
N ILE A 44 7.03 -8.34 4.26
CA ILE A 44 5.91 -8.39 5.18
C ILE A 44 5.26 -7.02 5.20
N VAL A 45 3.97 -6.99 4.96
CA VAL A 45 3.23 -5.73 4.90
C VAL A 45 2.02 -5.81 5.82
N TYR A 46 1.62 -4.64 6.29
CA TYR A 46 0.38 -4.46 7.02
C TYR A 46 -0.57 -3.72 6.10
N ILE A 47 -1.74 -4.28 5.87
CA ILE A 47 -2.72 -3.71 4.96
C ILE A 47 -3.92 -3.26 5.74
N LYS A 48 -4.32 -2.02 5.56
CA LYS A 48 -5.48 -1.45 6.20
C LYS A 48 -6.39 -0.89 5.12
N THR A 49 -7.62 -1.36 5.09
CA THR A 49 -8.62 -0.86 4.16
C THR A 49 -9.62 -0.03 4.92
N MET A 50 -9.81 1.20 4.52
CA MET A 50 -10.74 2.10 5.16
C MET A 50 -11.85 2.47 4.22
N LYS A 51 -13.06 2.41 4.74
CA LYS A 51 -14.20 2.85 3.97
C LYS A 51 -14.27 4.36 4.04
N HIS A 52 -14.43 4.97 2.87
CA HIS A 52 -14.54 6.42 2.80
C HIS A 52 -15.86 6.88 3.39
N ILE A 53 -15.80 7.81 4.30
CA ILE A 53 -17.01 8.39 4.90
C ILE A 53 -17.22 9.75 4.29
N THR A 54 -18.31 9.89 3.55
CA THR A 54 -18.59 11.12 2.83
C THR A 54 -19.45 12.08 3.62
N ASN A 55 -20.05 11.63 4.67
CA ASN A 55 -20.95 12.46 5.46
C ASN A 55 -20.61 12.33 6.94
N LEU A 56 -20.07 13.38 7.48
CA LEU A 56 -19.60 13.38 8.86
C LEU A 56 -20.51 14.19 9.78
N ASP A 57 -21.68 14.49 9.39
CA ASP A 57 -22.60 15.26 10.20
C ASP A 57 -22.94 14.63 11.52
#